data_0c7392b72e55b88d468fbe5a19c1fcf0
#
_entry.id   0c7392b72e55b88d468fbe5a19c1fcf0
#
_cell.length_a   1.000
_cell.length_b   1.000
_cell.length_c   1.000
_cell.angle_alpha   90.00
_cell.angle_beta   90.00
_cell.angle_gamma   90.00
#
_symmetry.space_group_name_H-M   'P 1'
#
loop_
_entity.id
_entity.type
_entity.pdbx_description
1 polymer ?
#
loop_
_entity_poly.entity_id
_entity_poly.type
_entity_poly.pdbx_seq_one_letter_code
_entity_poly.pdbx_strand_id
1 'polypeptide(L)'
;MLVASTVHAEWGFEAETGIVYDSNLSNSDRSADVRDDWGWRSDVSVNNGLQLRRDLRLNLGADVRGDVWDRFDAFNTVGVGASAGLRYRFGLGRQAPWVLLEDRFGYDRFHDTPQSGNDNVVNLRAGVALTERIALEGGYAFESFVAPNDFYDRQLHRADVRMVFDVTSSLQLALGYTYQEGDVISYAVPPRPDIARFSVEREDQDEFGQPLRTAYKLLGRTHALSFSAAYQLTKRASVQLGYEYAITTHDPLEYENHLVEVKIAVAY
;
A
#
# COMPACT_ATOMS: atom_id res chain seq x y z
N MET A 1 27.41 -21.79 -31.40
CA MET A 1 26.34 -21.05 -32.11
C MET A 1 25.42 -20.44 -31.06
N LEU A 2 25.62 -19.16 -30.75
CA LEU A 2 24.76 -18.42 -29.81
C LEU A 2 23.46 -18.08 -30.56
N VAL A 3 22.37 -18.75 -30.25
CA VAL A 3 21.05 -18.35 -30.67
C VAL A 3 20.70 -17.12 -29.84
N ALA A 4 20.76 -15.95 -30.45
CA ALA A 4 20.22 -14.75 -29.86
C ALA A 4 18.70 -14.96 -29.69
N SER A 5 18.24 -15.29 -28.49
CA SER A 5 16.82 -15.25 -28.16
C SER A 5 16.41 -13.78 -28.27
N THR A 6 15.51 -13.49 -29.19
CA THR A 6 14.85 -12.18 -29.27
C THR A 6 14.13 -11.96 -27.93
N VAL A 7 14.61 -11.01 -27.16
CA VAL A 7 13.96 -10.57 -25.94
C VAL A 7 12.68 -9.83 -26.38
N HIS A 8 11.53 -10.46 -26.22
CA HIS A 8 10.27 -9.78 -26.44
C HIS A 8 9.98 -8.94 -25.19
N ALA A 9 10.02 -7.64 -25.34
CA ALA A 9 9.58 -6.68 -24.36
C ALA A 9 8.06 -6.48 -24.52
N GLU A 10 7.28 -6.81 -23.50
CA GLU A 10 5.85 -6.53 -23.48
C GLU A 10 5.59 -5.34 -22.55
N TRP A 11 5.12 -4.24 -23.13
CA TRP A 11 4.69 -3.08 -22.39
C TRP A 11 3.27 -3.33 -21.89
N GLY A 12 3.05 -3.18 -20.58
CA GLY A 12 1.76 -3.13 -19.96
C GLY A 12 1.50 -1.72 -19.43
N PHE A 13 0.28 -1.26 -19.55
CA PHE A 13 -0.22 -0.03 -18.96
C PHE A 13 -1.38 -0.37 -18.05
N GLU A 14 -1.36 0.14 -16.81
CA GLU A 14 -2.44 -0.02 -15.86
C GLU A 14 -2.83 1.36 -15.32
N ALA A 15 -4.12 1.59 -15.18
CA ALA A 15 -4.67 2.78 -14.54
C ALA A 15 -5.78 2.36 -13.58
N GLU A 16 -5.71 2.81 -12.35
CA GLU A 16 -6.73 2.62 -11.33
C GLU A 16 -7.19 3.97 -10.81
N THR A 17 -8.48 4.09 -10.54
CA THR A 17 -9.02 5.29 -9.91
C THR A 17 -10.27 4.94 -9.13
N GLY A 18 -10.50 5.60 -7.99
CA GLY A 18 -11.62 5.27 -7.13
C GLY A 18 -11.79 6.17 -5.92
N ILE A 19 -12.81 5.84 -5.15
CA ILE A 19 -13.14 6.52 -3.90
C ILE A 19 -12.68 5.64 -2.74
N VAL A 20 -12.10 6.25 -1.74
CA VAL A 20 -11.69 5.64 -0.48
C VAL A 20 -12.37 6.34 0.69
N TYR A 21 -12.77 5.58 1.69
CA TYR A 21 -13.20 6.07 3.01
C TYR A 21 -12.26 5.53 4.07
N ASP A 22 -11.74 6.41 4.90
CA ASP A 22 -10.92 6.10 6.06
C ASP A 22 -11.63 6.56 7.32
N SER A 23 -11.94 5.63 8.24
CA SER A 23 -12.68 5.92 9.46
C SER A 23 -11.85 6.58 10.55
N ASN A 24 -10.53 6.58 10.43
CA ASN A 24 -9.60 7.11 11.43
C ASN A 24 -8.30 7.63 10.81
N LEU A 25 -8.42 8.57 9.89
CA LEU A 25 -7.27 9.21 9.23
C LEU A 25 -6.29 9.87 10.23
N SER A 26 -6.79 10.25 11.41
CA SER A 26 -6.00 10.81 12.51
C SER A 26 -5.19 9.78 13.31
N ASN A 27 -5.43 8.48 13.10
CA ASN A 27 -4.80 7.40 13.87
C ASN A 27 -4.94 7.58 15.39
N SER A 28 -6.11 8.05 15.84
CA SER A 28 -6.36 8.38 17.24
C SER A 28 -7.14 7.28 17.96
N ASP A 29 -6.81 7.06 19.24
CA ASP A 29 -7.50 6.13 20.14
C ASP A 29 -8.68 6.79 20.88
N ARG A 30 -8.70 8.13 20.95
CA ARG A 30 -9.77 8.88 21.60
C ARG A 30 -10.84 9.26 20.59
N SER A 31 -12.08 8.86 20.85
CA SER A 31 -13.21 9.16 19.96
C SER A 31 -13.39 10.64 19.63
N ALA A 32 -13.02 11.54 20.57
CA ALA A 32 -13.04 12.99 20.34
C ALA A 32 -12.00 13.46 19.32
N ASP A 33 -10.91 12.71 19.15
CA ASP A 33 -9.80 13.04 18.25
C ASP A 33 -9.85 12.28 16.92
N VAL A 34 -10.64 11.20 16.84
CA VAL A 34 -10.86 10.46 15.61
C VAL A 34 -11.40 11.37 14.52
N ARG A 35 -10.80 11.31 13.36
CA ARG A 35 -11.20 12.02 12.14
C ARG A 35 -11.27 11.03 10.99
N ASP A 36 -12.46 10.89 10.47
CA ASP A 36 -12.75 10.15 9.25
C ASP A 36 -12.71 11.07 8.05
N ASP A 37 -12.45 10.53 6.88
CA ASP A 37 -12.57 11.28 5.63
C ASP A 37 -12.84 10.37 4.43
N TRP A 38 -13.38 10.99 3.38
CA TRP A 38 -13.48 10.43 2.05
C TRP A 38 -12.37 11.01 1.18
N GLY A 39 -11.82 10.19 0.31
CA GLY A 39 -10.82 10.63 -0.62
C GLY A 39 -11.01 10.03 -2.00
N TRP A 40 -10.27 10.57 -2.95
CA TRP A 40 -10.12 10.05 -4.29
C TRP A 40 -8.69 9.58 -4.46
N ARG A 41 -8.53 8.31 -4.84
CA ARG A 41 -7.22 7.68 -5.08
C ARG A 41 -7.07 7.34 -6.54
N SER A 42 -5.90 7.59 -7.13
CA SER A 42 -5.57 7.23 -8.49
C SER A 42 -4.13 6.71 -8.58
N ASP A 43 -3.92 5.71 -9.40
CA ASP A 43 -2.62 5.18 -9.76
C ASP A 43 -2.56 4.92 -11.28
N VAL A 44 -1.45 5.28 -11.88
CA VAL A 44 -1.16 4.99 -13.28
C VAL A 44 0.24 4.41 -13.37
N SER A 45 0.36 3.22 -13.91
CA SER A 45 1.65 2.55 -14.06
C SER A 45 1.91 2.06 -15.47
N VAL A 46 3.19 2.03 -15.80
CA VAL A 46 3.73 1.44 -17.03
C VAL A 46 4.73 0.39 -16.64
N ASN A 47 4.56 -0.82 -17.14
CA ASN A 47 5.38 -1.96 -16.79
C ASN A 47 5.98 -2.60 -18.05
N ASN A 48 7.22 -3.09 -17.94
CA ASN A 48 7.89 -3.84 -18.98
C ASN A 48 8.50 -5.11 -18.41
N GLY A 49 8.25 -6.24 -19.05
CA GLY A 49 8.79 -7.53 -18.63
C GLY A 49 9.77 -8.09 -19.63
N LEU A 50 11.01 -8.29 -19.21
CA LEU A 50 12.08 -8.87 -20.01
C LEU A 50 12.32 -10.33 -19.58
N GLN A 51 12.00 -11.29 -20.46
CA GLN A 51 12.26 -12.69 -20.18
C GLN A 51 13.75 -13.00 -20.35
N LEU A 52 14.48 -13.17 -19.23
CA LEU A 52 15.92 -13.45 -19.24
C LEU A 52 16.20 -14.93 -19.48
N ARG A 53 15.36 -15.81 -18.89
CA ARG A 53 15.37 -17.27 -19.07
C ARG A 53 13.92 -17.77 -19.01
N ARG A 54 13.70 -19.07 -19.26
CA ARG A 54 12.35 -19.67 -19.17
C ARG A 54 11.67 -19.48 -17.82
N ASP A 55 12.47 -19.43 -16.78
CA ASP A 55 12.08 -19.37 -15.36
C ASP A 55 12.38 -18.03 -14.70
N LEU A 56 13.10 -17.11 -15.36
CA LEU A 56 13.56 -15.85 -14.80
C LEU A 56 13.11 -14.67 -15.68
N ARG A 57 12.36 -13.74 -15.08
CA ARG A 57 11.88 -12.50 -15.72
C ARG A 57 12.35 -11.29 -14.91
N LEU A 58 12.87 -10.27 -15.59
CA LEU A 58 13.09 -8.94 -15.07
C LEU A 58 11.87 -8.10 -15.37
N ASN A 59 11.28 -7.51 -14.34
CA ASN A 59 10.20 -6.53 -14.45
C ASN A 59 10.77 -5.14 -14.19
N LEU A 60 10.42 -4.18 -15.03
CA LEU A 60 10.73 -2.76 -14.83
C LEU A 60 9.43 -2.00 -14.84
N GLY A 61 9.26 -1.04 -13.94
CA GLY A 61 8.04 -0.26 -13.82
C GLY A 61 8.30 1.22 -13.55
N ALA A 62 7.32 2.03 -13.87
CA ALA A 62 7.22 3.42 -13.42
C ALA A 62 5.75 3.72 -13.10
N ASP A 63 5.51 4.51 -12.07
CA ASP A 63 4.16 4.84 -11.60
C ASP A 63 4.03 6.32 -11.24
N VAL A 64 2.79 6.79 -11.34
CA VAL A 64 2.32 8.06 -10.78
C VAL A 64 1.09 7.77 -9.98
N ARG A 65 1.07 8.20 -8.71
CA ARG A 65 -0.03 8.01 -7.79
C ARG A 65 -0.50 9.32 -7.19
N GLY A 66 -1.74 9.39 -6.74
CA GLY A 66 -2.28 10.56 -6.07
C GLY A 66 -3.47 10.23 -5.21
N ASP A 67 -3.52 10.87 -4.04
CA ASP A 67 -4.64 10.85 -3.10
C ASP A 67 -5.12 12.28 -2.86
N VAL A 68 -6.44 12.49 -2.93
CA VAL A 68 -7.09 13.78 -2.67
C VAL A 68 -8.20 13.54 -1.66
N TRP A 69 -8.07 14.15 -0.48
CA TRP A 69 -9.02 14.06 0.61
C TRP A 69 -10.03 15.21 0.58
N ASP A 70 -11.26 14.95 1.02
CA ASP A 70 -12.37 15.91 0.92
C ASP A 70 -12.24 17.05 1.94
N ARG A 71 -11.89 16.71 3.19
CA ARG A 71 -11.82 17.68 4.30
C ARG A 71 -10.40 18.03 4.73
N PHE A 72 -9.47 17.09 4.61
CA PHE A 72 -8.13 17.22 5.18
C PHE A 72 -7.07 17.24 4.08
N ASP A 73 -7.01 18.35 3.38
CA ASP A 73 -6.15 18.57 2.20
C ASP A 73 -4.64 18.52 2.50
N ALA A 74 -4.24 18.67 3.76
CA ALA A 74 -2.84 18.47 4.19
C ALA A 74 -2.32 17.08 3.82
N PHE A 75 -3.21 16.07 3.75
CA PHE A 75 -2.89 14.70 3.36
C PHE A 75 -3.01 14.43 1.85
N ASN A 76 -3.36 15.45 1.05
CA ASN A 76 -3.34 15.31 -0.40
C ASN A 76 -1.92 15.04 -0.88
N THR A 77 -1.76 14.01 -1.72
CA THR A 77 -0.44 13.59 -2.20
C THR A 77 -0.41 13.41 -3.71
N VAL A 78 0.76 13.64 -4.28
CA VAL A 78 1.12 13.18 -5.62
C VAL A 78 2.49 12.53 -5.52
N GLY A 79 2.58 11.27 -5.93
CA GLY A 79 3.81 10.50 -5.94
C GLY A 79 4.23 10.07 -7.33
N VAL A 80 5.52 9.90 -7.52
CA VAL A 80 6.11 9.29 -8.71
C VAL A 80 7.10 8.22 -8.28
N GLY A 81 7.21 7.14 -9.03
CA GLY A 81 8.10 6.05 -8.67
C GLY A 81 8.63 5.28 -9.87
N ALA A 82 9.68 4.51 -9.61
CA ALA A 82 10.23 3.53 -10.53
C ALA A 82 10.54 2.25 -9.77
N SER A 83 10.36 1.11 -10.41
CA SER A 83 10.61 -0.20 -9.81
C SER A 83 11.43 -1.10 -10.73
N ALA A 84 12.18 -2.02 -10.09
CA ALA A 84 12.86 -3.10 -10.75
C ALA A 84 12.71 -4.39 -9.92
N GLY A 85 12.28 -5.49 -10.56
CA GLY A 85 12.02 -6.73 -9.87
C GLY A 85 12.48 -7.94 -10.66
N LEU A 86 12.95 -8.95 -9.95
CA LEU A 86 13.33 -10.26 -10.50
C LEU A 86 12.31 -11.30 -10.05
N ARG A 87 11.60 -11.88 -11.00
CA ARG A 87 10.66 -12.97 -10.76
C ARG A 87 11.23 -14.30 -11.23
N TYR A 88 11.33 -15.23 -10.30
CA TYR A 88 11.73 -16.61 -10.58
C TYR A 88 10.54 -17.56 -10.40
N ARG A 89 10.35 -18.49 -11.35
CA ARG A 89 9.31 -19.53 -11.30
C ARG A 89 9.95 -20.90 -11.15
N PHE A 90 9.51 -21.65 -10.14
CA PHE A 90 10.02 -22.97 -9.82
C PHE A 90 9.31 -24.06 -10.65
N GLY A 91 9.70 -24.21 -11.91
CA GLY A 91 9.14 -25.22 -12.81
C GLY A 91 8.22 -24.65 -13.87
N LEU A 92 7.50 -25.55 -14.53
CA LEU A 92 6.62 -25.26 -15.65
C LEU A 92 5.15 -25.48 -15.27
N GLY A 93 4.28 -24.79 -15.97
CA GLY A 93 2.84 -24.93 -15.77
C GLY A 93 2.22 -23.87 -14.87
N ARG A 94 0.89 -23.87 -14.81
CA ARG A 94 0.10 -22.82 -14.14
C ARG A 94 0.28 -22.84 -12.62
N GLN A 95 0.50 -24.01 -12.03
CA GLN A 95 0.63 -24.18 -10.58
C GLN A 95 2.07 -24.07 -10.09
N ALA A 96 3.03 -23.73 -10.97
CA ALA A 96 4.43 -23.56 -10.57
C ALA A 96 4.57 -22.41 -9.58
N PRO A 97 5.13 -22.66 -8.38
CA PRO A 97 5.41 -21.61 -7.42
C PRO A 97 6.35 -20.55 -8.02
N TRP A 98 6.24 -19.36 -7.52
CA TRP A 98 7.09 -18.25 -7.93
C TRP A 98 7.56 -17.42 -6.74
N VAL A 99 8.68 -16.73 -6.91
CA VAL A 99 9.19 -15.71 -6.00
C VAL A 99 9.51 -14.46 -6.81
N LEU A 100 9.27 -13.30 -6.22
CA LEU A 100 9.60 -11.98 -6.77
C LEU A 100 10.36 -11.20 -5.69
N LEU A 101 11.53 -10.70 -6.05
CA LEU A 101 12.20 -9.64 -5.31
C LEU A 101 12.10 -8.35 -6.13
N GLU A 102 11.56 -7.31 -5.54
CA GLU A 102 11.34 -6.02 -6.20
C GLU A 102 11.78 -4.88 -5.29
N ASP A 103 12.42 -3.89 -5.87
CA ASP A 103 12.75 -2.62 -5.24
C ASP A 103 12.05 -1.50 -6.00
N ARG A 104 11.36 -0.63 -5.25
CA ARG A 104 10.70 0.58 -5.76
C ARG A 104 11.26 1.77 -5.03
N PHE A 105 11.70 2.76 -5.79
CA PHE A 105 12.11 4.07 -5.30
C PHE A 105 11.14 5.13 -5.85
N GLY A 106 10.73 6.07 -4.98
CA GLY A 106 9.78 7.11 -5.33
C GLY A 106 10.01 8.41 -4.58
N TYR A 107 9.19 9.38 -4.93
CA TYR A 107 9.05 10.66 -4.23
C TYR A 107 7.58 11.01 -4.10
N ASP A 108 7.13 11.28 -2.86
CA ASP A 108 5.79 11.72 -2.55
C ASP A 108 5.80 13.19 -2.15
N ARG A 109 5.01 13.97 -2.84
CA ARG A 109 4.75 15.38 -2.53
C ARG A 109 3.40 15.50 -1.85
N PHE A 110 3.41 15.85 -0.59
CA PHE A 110 2.22 16.22 0.17
C PHE A 110 1.85 17.69 -0.05
N HIS A 111 0.56 18.03 0.13
CA HIS A 111 0.14 19.43 0.16
C HIS A 111 0.84 20.15 1.31
N ASP A 112 0.90 19.55 2.48
CA ASP A 112 1.78 19.98 3.57
C ASP A 112 3.23 19.53 3.29
N THR A 113 4.04 20.45 2.76
CA THR A 113 5.39 20.19 2.26
C THR A 113 6.37 19.53 3.24
N PRO A 114 6.34 19.79 4.57
CA PRO A 114 7.19 19.08 5.53
C PRO A 114 7.01 17.57 5.56
N GLN A 115 5.86 17.05 5.13
CA GLN A 115 5.55 15.63 5.03
C GLN A 115 6.05 14.99 3.73
N SER A 116 6.46 15.80 2.74
CA SER A 116 6.96 15.29 1.46
C SER A 116 8.30 14.58 1.63
N GLY A 117 8.61 13.59 0.80
CA GLY A 117 9.87 12.87 0.95
C GLY A 117 10.09 11.77 -0.09
N ASN A 118 11.24 11.12 0.02
CA ASN A 118 11.58 9.96 -0.78
C ASN A 118 11.11 8.69 -0.09
N ASP A 119 10.50 7.80 -0.84
CA ASP A 119 10.15 6.46 -0.40
C ASP A 119 11.01 5.41 -1.09
N ASN A 120 11.39 4.38 -0.36
CA ASN A 120 12.00 3.18 -0.89
C ASN A 120 11.29 1.96 -0.29
N VAL A 121 10.86 1.04 -1.15
CA VAL A 121 10.13 -0.16 -0.75
C VAL A 121 10.78 -1.39 -1.37
N VAL A 122 11.38 -2.22 -0.53
CA VAL A 122 11.91 -3.53 -0.94
C VAL A 122 10.89 -4.61 -0.61
N ASN A 123 10.40 -5.31 -1.63
CA ASN A 123 9.40 -6.36 -1.53
C ASN A 123 10.00 -7.73 -1.88
N LEU A 124 9.75 -8.72 -1.03
CA LEU A 124 9.93 -10.14 -1.33
C LEU A 124 8.56 -10.80 -1.30
N ARG A 125 8.09 -11.29 -2.43
CA ARG A 125 6.78 -11.95 -2.56
C ARG A 125 6.95 -13.38 -3.08
N ALA A 126 6.04 -14.26 -2.67
CA ALA A 126 5.95 -15.62 -3.19
C ALA A 126 4.49 -15.98 -3.43
N GLY A 127 4.25 -16.89 -4.35
CA GLY A 127 2.89 -17.35 -4.60
C GLY A 127 2.84 -18.71 -5.27
N VAL A 128 1.72 -19.39 -5.07
CA VAL A 128 1.43 -20.68 -5.66
C VAL A 128 -0.06 -20.83 -5.95
N ALA A 129 -0.41 -21.37 -7.11
CA ALA A 129 -1.79 -21.79 -7.38
C ALA A 129 -2.01 -23.18 -6.75
N LEU A 130 -2.82 -23.24 -5.69
CA LEU A 130 -3.18 -24.48 -4.98
C LEU A 130 -4.09 -25.35 -5.84
N THR A 131 -5.00 -24.71 -6.57
CA THR A 131 -5.91 -25.33 -7.54
C THR A 131 -6.01 -24.46 -8.78
N GLU A 132 -6.91 -24.80 -9.71
CA GLU A 132 -7.19 -23.94 -10.87
C GLU A 132 -7.90 -22.63 -10.50
N ARG A 133 -8.50 -22.56 -9.30
CA ARG A 133 -9.31 -21.44 -8.81
C ARG A 133 -8.84 -20.82 -7.53
N ILE A 134 -7.85 -21.41 -6.87
CA ILE A 134 -7.37 -20.93 -5.56
C ILE A 134 -5.87 -20.70 -5.66
N ALA A 135 -5.44 -19.51 -5.34
CA ALA A 135 -4.03 -19.16 -5.20
C ALA A 135 -3.75 -18.67 -3.78
N LEU A 136 -2.56 -18.97 -3.30
CA LEU A 136 -2.00 -18.45 -2.06
C LEU A 136 -0.79 -17.60 -2.41
N GLU A 137 -0.76 -16.40 -1.87
CA GLU A 137 0.33 -15.45 -2.00
C GLU A 137 0.74 -14.94 -0.63
N GLY A 138 1.99 -14.59 -0.46
CA GLY A 138 2.46 -13.94 0.74
C GLY A 138 3.72 -13.16 0.46
N GLY A 139 4.05 -12.26 1.37
CA GLY A 139 5.18 -11.38 1.18
C GLY A 139 5.72 -10.78 2.46
N TYR A 140 6.86 -10.16 2.29
CA TYR A 140 7.47 -9.28 3.26
C TYR A 140 7.93 -8.02 2.53
N ALA A 141 7.66 -6.87 3.13
CA ALA A 141 8.12 -5.57 2.63
C ALA A 141 8.85 -4.81 3.73
N PHE A 142 9.93 -4.17 3.35
CA PHE A 142 10.57 -3.12 4.13
C PHE A 142 10.37 -1.80 3.40
N GLU A 143 9.82 -0.82 4.10
CA GLU A 143 9.60 0.53 3.60
C GLU A 143 10.40 1.52 4.42
N SER A 144 11.10 2.43 3.74
CA SER A 144 11.81 3.56 4.32
C SER A 144 11.35 4.83 3.63
N PHE A 145 10.86 5.79 4.40
CA PHE A 145 10.47 7.11 3.94
C PHE A 145 11.34 8.14 4.61
N VAL A 146 11.94 9.04 3.83
CA VAL A 146 12.85 10.09 4.31
C VAL A 146 12.31 11.45 3.87
N ALA A 147 11.93 12.27 4.84
CA ALA A 147 11.40 13.62 4.66
C ALA A 147 12.44 14.69 4.99
N PRO A 148 12.29 15.94 4.50
CA PRO A 148 13.11 17.08 4.92
C PRO A 148 13.01 17.39 6.42
N ASN A 149 11.88 17.03 7.05
CA ASN A 149 11.68 17.09 8.49
C ASN A 149 11.72 15.68 9.06
N ASP A 150 12.77 15.36 9.82
CA ASP A 150 13.06 14.04 10.41
C ASP A 150 11.88 13.47 11.25
N PHE A 151 10.97 14.34 11.70
CA PHE A 151 9.75 13.87 12.38
C PHE A 151 8.91 12.95 11.47
N TYR A 152 8.86 13.21 10.18
CA TYR A 152 8.08 12.45 9.21
C TYR A 152 8.84 11.27 8.58
N ASP A 153 10.12 11.08 8.93
CA ASP A 153 10.84 9.87 8.56
C ASP A 153 10.12 8.65 9.11
N ARG A 154 10.01 7.58 8.31
CA ARG A 154 9.31 6.36 8.72
C ARG A 154 10.06 5.13 8.25
N GLN A 155 10.05 4.11 9.08
CA GLN A 155 10.49 2.76 8.74
C GLN A 155 9.40 1.77 9.12
N LEU A 156 9.01 0.93 8.17
CA LEU A 156 7.95 -0.04 8.32
C LEU A 156 8.41 -1.42 7.84
N HIS A 157 8.09 -2.43 8.63
CA HIS A 157 8.21 -3.84 8.27
C HIS A 157 6.81 -4.40 8.12
N ARG A 158 6.50 -5.01 6.98
CA ARG A 158 5.19 -5.58 6.70
C ARG A 158 5.33 -7.02 6.24
N ALA A 159 4.54 -7.92 6.82
CA ALA A 159 4.39 -9.28 6.36
C ALA A 159 2.91 -9.51 6.04
N ASP A 160 2.62 -10.11 4.89
CA ASP A 160 1.25 -10.37 4.47
C ASP A 160 1.06 -11.80 3.94
N VAL A 161 -0.16 -12.28 4.04
CA VAL A 161 -0.63 -13.50 3.38
C VAL A 161 -2.02 -13.23 2.79
N ARG A 162 -2.25 -13.68 1.56
CA ARG A 162 -3.51 -13.49 0.83
C ARG A 162 -3.92 -14.78 0.13
N MET A 163 -5.18 -15.14 0.25
CA MET A 163 -5.80 -16.23 -0.52
C MET A 163 -6.75 -15.63 -1.55
N VAL A 164 -6.57 -16.01 -2.80
CA VAL A 164 -7.34 -15.52 -3.95
C VAL A 164 -8.20 -16.64 -4.49
N PHE A 165 -9.47 -16.34 -4.78
CA PHE A 165 -10.49 -17.28 -5.25
C PHE A 165 -11.10 -16.79 -6.56
N ASP A 166 -10.89 -17.50 -7.64
CA ASP A 166 -11.61 -17.30 -8.91
C ASP A 166 -13.01 -17.97 -8.82
N VAL A 167 -14.01 -17.22 -8.34
CA VAL A 167 -15.37 -17.73 -8.13
C VAL A 167 -16.01 -18.07 -9.49
N THR A 168 -15.86 -17.15 -10.44
CA THR A 168 -16.25 -17.33 -11.83
C THR A 168 -15.14 -16.84 -12.76
N SER A 169 -15.34 -16.89 -14.07
CA SER A 169 -14.41 -16.28 -15.04
C SER A 169 -14.33 -14.76 -14.95
N SER A 170 -15.29 -14.11 -14.27
CA SER A 170 -15.40 -12.65 -14.18
C SER A 170 -15.39 -12.14 -12.73
N LEU A 171 -15.52 -13.00 -11.73
CA LEU A 171 -15.55 -12.63 -10.32
C LEU A 171 -14.41 -13.30 -9.57
N GLN A 172 -13.56 -12.50 -8.97
CA GLN A 172 -12.49 -12.90 -8.07
C GLN A 172 -12.73 -12.31 -6.68
N LEU A 173 -12.51 -13.11 -5.65
CA LEU A 173 -12.52 -12.69 -4.25
C LEU A 173 -11.13 -12.90 -3.66
N ALA A 174 -10.75 -12.09 -2.69
CA ALA A 174 -9.56 -12.34 -1.91
C ALA A 174 -9.78 -12.04 -0.43
N LEU A 175 -9.12 -12.82 0.42
CA LEU A 175 -9.00 -12.62 1.86
C LEU A 175 -7.52 -12.46 2.18
N GLY A 176 -7.19 -11.47 3.00
CA GLY A 176 -5.82 -11.17 3.38
C GLY A 176 -5.69 -10.93 4.88
N TYR A 177 -4.49 -11.17 5.37
CA TYR A 177 -4.04 -10.74 6.67
C TYR A 177 -2.68 -10.07 6.52
N THR A 178 -2.52 -8.92 7.18
CA THR A 178 -1.28 -8.15 7.20
C THR A 178 -0.85 -7.92 8.64
N TYR A 179 0.41 -8.15 8.93
CA TYR A 179 1.11 -7.67 10.12
C TYR A 179 2.09 -6.59 9.71
N GLN A 180 2.06 -5.46 10.41
CA GLN A 180 2.99 -4.35 10.20
C GLN A 180 3.57 -3.91 11.53
N GLU A 181 4.87 -3.60 11.55
CA GLU A 181 5.57 -3.02 12.69
C GLU A 181 6.47 -1.88 12.21
N GLY A 182 6.43 -0.74 12.91
CA GLY A 182 7.26 0.42 12.59
C GLY A 182 6.65 1.72 13.03
N ASP A 183 7.12 2.82 12.43
CA ASP A 183 6.70 4.16 12.78
C ASP A 183 5.24 4.43 12.41
N VAL A 184 4.47 4.90 13.38
CA VAL A 184 3.11 5.42 13.19
C VAL A 184 3.02 6.83 13.75
N ILE A 185 2.20 7.67 13.12
CA ILE A 185 1.93 9.03 13.58
C ILE A 185 0.46 9.10 13.97
N SER A 186 0.21 9.41 15.24
CA SER A 186 -1.13 9.61 15.80
C SER A 186 -1.33 11.09 16.12
N TYR A 187 -2.51 11.62 15.82
CA TYR A 187 -2.85 13.03 16.08
C TYR A 187 -3.91 13.14 17.17
N ALA A 188 -3.62 13.89 18.22
CA ALA A 188 -4.56 14.09 19.32
C ALA A 188 -4.50 15.51 19.88
N VAL A 189 -5.62 15.96 20.47
CA VAL A 189 -5.66 17.23 21.20
C VAL A 189 -4.88 17.10 22.50
N PRO A 190 -3.86 17.95 22.73
CA PRO A 190 -3.06 17.87 23.96
C PRO A 190 -3.87 18.33 25.20
N PRO A 191 -3.48 17.92 26.42
CA PRO A 191 -2.28 17.11 26.74
C PRO A 191 -2.54 15.60 26.66
N ARG A 192 -1.52 14.86 26.20
CA ARG A 192 -1.50 13.38 26.15
C ARG A 192 -0.25 12.82 26.85
N PRO A 193 -0.10 13.04 28.18
CA PRO A 193 1.09 12.60 28.92
C PRO A 193 1.26 11.07 28.94
N ASP A 194 0.18 10.34 28.61
CA ASP A 194 0.17 8.88 28.51
C ASP A 194 1.02 8.38 27.33
N ILE A 195 0.96 9.01 26.17
CA ILE A 195 1.72 8.62 24.97
C ILE A 195 2.96 9.49 24.74
N ALA A 196 2.95 10.74 25.18
CA ALA A 196 4.02 11.71 25.02
C ALA A 196 5.39 11.21 25.49
N ARG A 197 5.42 10.45 26.59
CA ARG A 197 6.65 9.88 27.17
C ARG A 197 7.31 8.78 26.32
N PHE A 198 6.60 8.25 25.31
CA PHE A 198 7.07 7.16 24.42
C PHE A 198 7.15 7.60 22.96
N SER A 199 6.83 8.85 22.66
CA SER A 199 6.77 9.40 21.32
C SER A 199 7.74 10.56 21.13
N VAL A 200 8.00 10.85 19.84
CA VAL A 200 8.50 12.17 19.44
C VAL A 200 7.27 13.02 19.14
N GLU A 201 7.25 14.25 19.65
CA GLU A 201 6.09 15.15 19.53
C GLU A 201 6.37 16.27 18.54
N ARG A 202 5.33 16.66 17.79
CA ARG A 202 5.28 17.89 17.02
C ARG A 202 3.99 18.62 17.36
N GLU A 203 4.12 19.75 18.05
CA GLU A 203 3.01 20.58 18.52
C GLU A 203 2.40 21.45 17.42
N ASP A 204 1.22 22.01 17.71
CA ASP A 204 0.53 23.01 16.90
C ASP A 204 0.23 22.59 15.45
N GLN A 205 -0.17 21.33 15.28
CA GLN A 205 -0.53 20.79 13.98
C GLN A 205 -1.97 21.17 13.61
N ASP A 206 -2.18 21.70 12.42
CA ASP A 206 -3.45 22.20 11.91
C ASP A 206 -4.05 21.33 10.77
N GLU A 207 -3.43 20.21 10.43
CA GLU A 207 -3.86 19.30 9.36
C GLU A 207 -5.33 18.87 9.51
N PHE A 208 -5.83 18.80 10.75
CA PHE A 208 -7.24 18.48 11.05
C PHE A 208 -8.04 19.71 11.51
N GLY A 209 -7.53 20.92 11.30
CA GLY A 209 -8.17 22.16 11.72
C GLY A 209 -8.18 22.37 13.25
N GLN A 210 -9.11 23.22 13.71
CA GLN A 210 -9.22 23.53 15.15
C GLN A 210 -10.04 22.49 15.93
N PRO A 211 -9.69 22.19 17.20
CA PRO A 211 -8.49 22.68 17.91
C PRO A 211 -7.21 22.09 17.32
N LEU A 212 -6.10 22.83 17.44
CA LEU A 212 -4.79 22.34 17.03
C LEU A 212 -4.45 21.02 17.76
N ARG A 213 -3.75 20.14 17.07
CA ARG A 213 -3.32 18.84 17.60
C ARG A 213 -1.82 18.79 17.79
N THR A 214 -1.39 17.82 18.56
CA THR A 214 -0.01 17.37 18.59
C THR A 214 0.06 16.07 17.82
N ALA A 215 1.01 15.97 16.89
CA ALA A 215 1.37 14.73 16.24
C ALA A 215 2.37 13.98 17.12
N TYR A 216 2.08 12.70 17.36
CA TYR A 216 2.88 11.79 18.18
C TYR A 216 3.42 10.67 17.30
N LYS A 217 4.72 10.68 17.03
CA LYS A 217 5.41 9.60 16.30
C LYS A 217 5.90 8.56 17.30
N LEU A 218 5.51 7.31 17.08
CA LEU A 218 5.85 6.18 17.96
C LEU A 218 5.94 4.87 17.16
N LEU A 219 6.53 3.84 17.75
CA LEU A 219 6.56 2.50 17.15
C LEU A 219 5.22 1.80 17.38
N GLY A 220 4.52 1.45 16.32
CA GLY A 220 3.25 0.74 16.36
C GLY A 220 3.33 -0.67 15.79
N ARG A 221 2.36 -1.51 16.21
CA ARG A 221 2.10 -2.82 15.63
C ARG A 221 0.69 -2.85 15.12
N THR A 222 0.52 -3.14 13.84
CA THR A 222 -0.79 -3.18 13.19
C THR A 222 -1.09 -4.59 12.72
N HIS A 223 -2.29 -5.05 13.04
CA HIS A 223 -2.89 -6.26 12.52
C HIS A 223 -4.07 -5.86 11.64
N ALA A 224 -4.06 -6.25 10.37
CA ALA A 224 -5.14 -5.93 9.45
C ALA A 224 -5.73 -7.18 8.80
N LEU A 225 -7.05 -7.22 8.70
CA LEU A 225 -7.80 -8.20 7.94
C LEU A 225 -8.40 -7.51 6.73
N SER A 226 -8.17 -8.04 5.54
CA SER A 226 -8.69 -7.48 4.30
C SER A 226 -9.58 -8.45 3.55
N PHE A 227 -10.59 -7.90 2.90
CA PHE A 227 -11.44 -8.58 1.94
C PHE A 227 -11.51 -7.74 0.67
N SER A 228 -11.40 -8.38 -0.50
CA SER A 228 -11.64 -7.70 -1.76
C SER A 228 -12.45 -8.54 -2.74
N ALA A 229 -13.21 -7.87 -3.59
CA ALA A 229 -13.94 -8.45 -4.69
C ALA A 229 -13.65 -7.66 -5.96
N ALA A 230 -13.24 -8.35 -7.03
CA ALA A 230 -13.00 -7.77 -8.34
C ALA A 230 -13.94 -8.40 -9.36
N TYR A 231 -14.69 -7.55 -10.07
CA TYR A 231 -15.59 -7.98 -11.14
C TYR A 231 -15.13 -7.43 -12.49
N GLN A 232 -14.83 -8.32 -13.41
CA GLN A 232 -14.40 -7.99 -14.76
C GLN A 232 -15.60 -7.50 -15.59
N LEU A 233 -15.58 -6.22 -15.96
CA LEU A 233 -16.59 -5.59 -16.81
C LEU A 233 -16.33 -5.87 -18.29
N THR A 234 -15.08 -5.81 -18.70
CA THR A 234 -14.61 -6.09 -20.05
C THR A 234 -13.28 -6.84 -19.99
N LYS A 235 -12.70 -7.19 -21.14
CA LYS A 235 -11.37 -7.81 -21.19
C LYS A 235 -10.26 -6.92 -20.61
N ARG A 236 -10.52 -5.62 -20.47
CA ARG A 236 -9.52 -4.61 -20.07
C ARG A 236 -9.92 -3.75 -18.88
N ALA A 237 -11.15 -3.92 -18.39
CA ALA A 237 -11.66 -3.10 -17.30
C ALA A 237 -12.33 -3.96 -16.23
N SER A 238 -12.10 -3.62 -14.99
CA SER A 238 -12.76 -4.23 -13.82
C SER A 238 -13.19 -3.16 -12.82
N VAL A 239 -14.18 -3.50 -12.02
CA VAL A 239 -14.56 -2.78 -10.81
C VAL A 239 -14.08 -3.59 -9.62
N GLN A 240 -13.52 -2.91 -8.61
CA GLN A 240 -12.99 -3.54 -7.40
C GLN A 240 -13.62 -2.89 -6.17
N LEU A 241 -13.99 -3.73 -5.20
CA LEU A 241 -14.40 -3.32 -3.86
C LEU A 241 -13.37 -3.87 -2.88
N GLY A 242 -12.84 -3.02 -2.03
CA GLY A 242 -11.93 -3.37 -0.94
C GLY A 242 -12.50 -2.98 0.41
N TYR A 243 -12.24 -3.79 1.43
CA TYR A 243 -12.48 -3.49 2.82
C TYR A 243 -11.30 -3.98 3.64
N GLU A 244 -10.81 -3.14 4.53
CA GLU A 244 -9.79 -3.50 5.51
C GLU A 244 -10.22 -3.05 6.91
N TYR A 245 -10.02 -3.93 7.89
CA TYR A 245 -10.12 -3.65 9.29
C TYR A 245 -8.76 -3.81 9.93
N ALA A 246 -8.25 -2.74 10.53
CA ALA A 246 -6.94 -2.71 11.15
C ALA A 246 -7.03 -2.31 12.63
N ILE A 247 -6.23 -2.96 13.45
CA ILE A 247 -5.99 -2.60 14.85
C ILE A 247 -4.50 -2.28 14.99
N THR A 248 -4.20 -1.06 15.45
CA THR A 248 -2.83 -0.62 15.73
C THR A 248 -2.65 -0.44 17.23
N THR A 249 -1.59 -1.02 17.77
CA THR A 249 -1.26 -1.00 19.18
C THR A 249 0.13 -0.47 19.46
N HIS A 250 0.24 0.36 20.47
CA HIS A 250 1.46 0.76 21.17
C HIS A 250 1.07 1.10 22.61
N ASP A 251 1.44 0.30 23.60
CA ASP A 251 1.00 0.50 24.99
C ASP A 251 1.37 1.90 25.52
N PRO A 252 0.40 2.75 25.92
CA PRO A 252 -1.04 2.47 26.08
C PRO A 252 -1.95 2.81 24.87
N LEU A 253 -1.41 3.23 23.72
CA LEU A 253 -2.20 3.59 22.54
C LEU A 253 -2.77 2.34 21.87
N GLU A 254 -4.08 2.32 21.62
CA GLU A 254 -4.75 1.33 20.77
C GLU A 254 -5.87 2.01 19.99
N TYR A 255 -5.85 1.86 18.67
CA TYR A 255 -6.90 2.38 17.81
C TYR A 255 -7.26 1.42 16.69
N GLU A 256 -8.50 1.54 16.25
CA GLU A 256 -9.04 0.79 15.12
C GLU A 256 -9.20 1.70 13.91
N ASN A 257 -9.11 1.09 12.73
CA ASN A 257 -9.39 1.76 11.46
C ASN A 257 -10.15 0.84 10.52
N HIS A 258 -11.15 1.39 9.84
CA HIS A 258 -11.88 0.75 8.75
C HIS A 258 -11.60 1.53 7.46
N LEU A 259 -11.08 0.85 6.47
CA LEU A 259 -10.86 1.42 5.15
C LEU A 259 -11.76 0.72 4.14
N VAL A 260 -12.54 1.51 3.41
CA VAL A 260 -13.40 1.02 2.32
C VAL A 260 -12.96 1.68 1.03
N GLU A 261 -12.78 0.89 -0.02
CA GLU A 261 -12.38 1.40 -1.33
C GLU A 261 -13.26 0.83 -2.44
N VAL A 262 -13.67 1.68 -3.37
CA VAL A 262 -14.31 1.27 -4.63
C VAL A 262 -13.54 1.90 -5.77
N LYS A 263 -12.98 1.08 -6.66
CA LYS A 263 -12.17 1.58 -7.77
C LYS A 263 -12.50 0.89 -9.09
N ILE A 264 -12.16 1.57 -10.17
CA ILE A 264 -12.14 1.05 -11.53
C ILE A 264 -10.68 0.88 -11.93
N ALA A 265 -10.34 -0.28 -12.44
CA ALA A 265 -9.03 -0.59 -12.99
C ALA A 265 -9.14 -0.88 -14.49
N VAL A 266 -8.17 -0.36 -15.26
CA VAL A 266 -8.06 -0.57 -16.70
C VAL A 266 -6.63 -1.01 -17.02
N ALA A 267 -6.49 -2.08 -17.81
CA ALA A 267 -5.19 -2.61 -18.25
C ALA A 267 -5.12 -2.79 -19.77
N TYR A 268 -3.96 -2.48 -20.35
CA TYR A 268 -3.65 -2.59 -21.78
C TYR A 268 -2.36 -3.37 -22.01
#